data_b48eb1c592a0bdcec41a176665b32637
#
_entry.id   b48eb1c592a0bdcec41a176665b32637
#
_cell.length_a   1.000
_cell.length_b   1.000
_cell.length_c   1.000
_cell.angle_alpha   90.00
_cell.angle_beta   90.00
_cell.angle_gamma   90.00
#
_symmetry.space_group_name_H-M   'P 1'
#
loop_
_entity.id
_entity.type
_entity.pdbx_description
1 polymer ?
#
loop_
_entity_poly.entity_id
_entity_poly.type
_entity_poly.pdbx_seq_one_letter_code
_entity_poly.pdbx_strand_id
1 'polypeptide(L)'
;MKDAILLLRPLQWVKNFFVFAPLFFSNNLLNSHYFLQTLWVFVAFCFVSSSIYCFNDIHDVENDRLHPKKCHRPIAAGKVSVAMGYVIMMLTLAASLITACLSDCNHLPVVCAMLVGYWLMNVAYCIRLKKYAILDVAIIAVGFVIFSRKSMMWHWHR
;
A
#
# COMPACT_ATOMS: atom_id res chain seq x y z
N MET A 1 -2.74 -12.25 18.76
CA MET A 1 -1.72 -11.39 18.14
C MET A 1 -1.20 -11.94 16.81
N LYS A 2 -0.84 -13.22 16.70
CA LYS A 2 -0.35 -13.82 15.43
C LYS A 2 -1.34 -13.66 14.27
N ASP A 3 -2.63 -13.85 14.51
CA ASP A 3 -3.65 -13.77 13.46
C ASP A 3 -3.89 -12.33 12.96
N ALA A 4 -3.70 -11.32 13.82
CA ALA A 4 -3.73 -9.91 13.41
C ALA A 4 -2.54 -9.56 12.49
N ILE A 5 -1.34 -10.09 12.78
CA ILE A 5 -0.16 -9.90 11.90
C ILE A 5 -0.36 -10.61 10.57
N LEU A 6 -0.95 -11.80 10.56
CA LEU A 6 -1.29 -12.53 9.32
C LEU A 6 -2.26 -11.74 8.45
N LEU A 7 -3.18 -10.98 9.05
CA LEU A 7 -4.12 -10.12 8.33
C LEU A 7 -3.39 -8.98 7.58
N LEU A 8 -2.30 -8.44 8.13
CA LEU A 8 -1.49 -7.38 7.50
C LEU A 8 -0.70 -7.86 6.27
N ARG A 9 -0.52 -9.17 6.11
CA ARG A 9 0.18 -9.83 5.00
C ARG A 9 1.57 -9.26 4.72
N PRO A 10 2.52 -9.26 5.70
CA PRO A 10 3.83 -8.65 5.54
C PRO A 10 4.64 -9.22 4.36
N LEU A 11 4.42 -10.49 3.98
CA LEU A 11 5.04 -11.09 2.80
C LEU A 11 4.69 -10.38 1.48
N GLN A 12 3.56 -9.67 1.44
CA GLN A 12 3.15 -8.91 0.26
C GLN A 12 3.84 -7.54 0.17
N TRP A 13 4.51 -7.07 1.23
CA TRP A 13 5.25 -5.81 1.24
C TRP A 13 6.44 -5.81 0.27
N VAL A 14 6.93 -6.98 -0.11
CA VAL A 14 7.97 -7.14 -1.15
C VAL A 14 7.59 -6.41 -2.44
N LYS A 15 6.32 -6.37 -2.80
CA LYS A 15 5.84 -5.65 -4.00
C LYS A 15 6.08 -4.14 -3.92
N ASN A 16 6.13 -3.58 -2.71
CA ASN A 16 6.32 -2.15 -2.51
C ASN A 16 7.78 -1.71 -2.70
N PHE A 17 8.74 -2.64 -2.85
CA PHE A 17 10.14 -2.31 -3.16
C PHE A 17 10.30 -1.50 -4.46
N PHE A 18 9.32 -1.52 -5.35
CA PHE A 18 9.30 -0.65 -6.51
C PHE A 18 9.35 0.85 -6.16
N VAL A 19 9.00 1.25 -4.93
CA VAL A 19 9.15 2.62 -4.43
C VAL A 19 10.62 3.09 -4.47
N PHE A 20 11.58 2.17 -4.37
CA PHE A 20 13.02 2.49 -4.46
C PHE A 20 13.53 2.65 -5.89
N ALA A 21 12.78 2.26 -6.91
CA ALA A 21 13.26 2.32 -8.29
C ALA A 21 13.63 3.75 -8.75
N PRO A 22 12.87 4.84 -8.47
CA PRO A 22 13.31 6.19 -8.80
C PRO A 22 14.63 6.57 -8.16
N LEU A 23 14.85 6.15 -6.90
CA LEU A 23 16.09 6.41 -6.16
C LEU A 23 17.28 5.70 -6.83
N PHE A 24 17.08 4.48 -7.29
CA PHE A 24 18.08 3.70 -8.02
C PHE A 24 18.46 4.38 -9.35
N PHE A 25 17.46 4.76 -10.15
CA PHE A 25 17.69 5.37 -11.46
C PHE A 25 18.18 6.81 -11.40
N SER A 26 17.96 7.54 -10.30
CA SER A 26 18.47 8.90 -10.10
C SER A 26 19.93 8.98 -9.64
N ASN A 27 20.59 7.83 -9.47
CA ASN A 27 21.97 7.71 -8.94
C ASN A 27 22.16 8.32 -7.53
N ASN A 28 21.06 8.48 -6.77
CA ASN A 28 21.05 9.05 -5.42
C ASN A 28 20.99 7.99 -4.32
N LEU A 29 21.21 6.72 -4.65
CA LEU A 29 21.07 5.60 -3.70
C LEU A 29 22.00 5.73 -2.49
N LEU A 30 23.19 6.31 -2.69
CA LEU A 30 24.20 6.52 -1.64
C LEU A 30 23.95 7.79 -0.82
N ASN A 31 22.99 8.63 -1.19
CA ASN A 31 22.65 9.81 -0.42
C ASN A 31 21.69 9.41 0.71
N SER A 32 22.22 9.44 1.95
CA SER A 32 21.49 9.01 3.14
C SER A 32 20.16 9.76 3.36
N HIS A 33 20.09 11.04 2.98
CA HIS A 33 18.88 11.85 3.11
C HIS A 33 17.76 11.33 2.19
N TYR A 34 18.02 11.16 0.90
CA TYR A 34 17.03 10.64 -0.06
C TYR A 34 16.69 9.18 0.20
N PHE A 35 17.67 8.39 0.66
CA PHE A 35 17.42 7.01 1.05
C PHE A 35 16.44 6.92 2.23
N LEU A 36 16.64 7.73 3.27
CA LEU A 36 15.78 7.74 4.45
C LEU A 36 14.35 8.23 4.11
N GLN A 37 14.23 9.27 3.29
CA GLN A 37 12.92 9.74 2.80
C GLN A 37 12.18 8.63 2.04
N THR A 38 12.86 7.94 1.13
CA THR A 38 12.27 6.83 0.36
C THR A 38 11.88 5.66 1.25
N LEU A 39 12.67 5.39 2.30
CA LEU A 39 12.38 4.35 3.27
C LEU A 39 11.06 4.64 4.03
N TRP A 40 10.85 5.88 4.47
CA TRP A 40 9.59 6.28 5.12
C TRP A 40 8.40 6.15 4.16
N VAL A 41 8.55 6.57 2.92
CA VAL A 41 7.51 6.40 1.89
C VAL A 41 7.23 4.92 1.63
N PHE A 42 8.26 4.07 1.57
CA PHE A 42 8.09 2.62 1.45
C PHE A 42 7.29 2.04 2.62
N VAL A 43 7.60 2.42 3.87
CA VAL A 43 6.86 1.98 5.06
C VAL A 43 5.41 2.46 4.99
N ALA A 44 5.16 3.70 4.54
CA ALA A 44 3.81 4.21 4.33
C ALA A 44 3.02 3.37 3.32
N PHE A 45 3.64 2.97 2.20
CA PHE A 45 3.04 2.06 1.22
C PHE A 45 2.79 0.65 1.78
N CYS A 46 3.63 0.14 2.68
CA CYS A 46 3.38 -1.13 3.36
C CYS A 46 2.14 -1.08 4.24
N PHE A 47 1.95 0.01 4.99
CA PHE A 47 0.77 0.19 5.83
C PHE A 47 -0.51 0.38 5.00
N VAL A 48 -0.49 1.19 3.94
CA VAL A 48 -1.68 1.38 3.10
C VAL A 48 -2.07 0.08 2.39
N SER A 49 -1.11 -0.72 1.91
CA SER A 49 -1.41 -2.03 1.32
C SER A 49 -2.00 -3.00 2.35
N SER A 50 -1.51 -2.98 3.60
CA SER A 50 -2.10 -3.79 4.68
C SER A 50 -3.55 -3.38 4.97
N SER A 51 -3.86 -2.08 4.98
CA SER A 51 -5.24 -1.59 5.10
C SER A 51 -6.15 -2.11 3.98
N ILE A 52 -5.65 -2.11 2.73
CA ILE A 52 -6.38 -2.64 1.57
C ILE A 52 -6.64 -4.14 1.72
N TYR A 53 -5.67 -4.93 2.20
CA TYR A 53 -5.86 -6.36 2.44
C TYR A 53 -6.88 -6.63 3.55
N CYS A 54 -6.88 -5.84 4.62
CA CYS A 54 -7.92 -5.92 5.66
C CYS A 54 -9.30 -5.66 5.07
N PHE A 55 -9.46 -4.60 4.27
CA PHE A 55 -10.72 -4.29 3.60
C PHE A 55 -11.18 -5.44 2.69
N ASN A 56 -10.26 -5.99 1.90
CA ASN A 56 -10.57 -7.10 0.99
C ASN A 56 -11.03 -8.36 1.76
N ASP A 57 -10.36 -8.71 2.86
CA ASP A 57 -10.72 -9.88 3.66
C ASP A 57 -12.06 -9.67 4.40
N ILE A 58 -12.41 -8.43 4.77
CA ILE A 58 -13.73 -8.08 5.33
C ILE A 58 -14.81 -8.19 4.27
N HIS A 59 -14.58 -7.60 3.10
CA HIS A 59 -15.57 -7.56 2.01
C HIS A 59 -15.89 -8.95 1.47
N ASP A 60 -14.89 -9.84 1.43
CA ASP A 60 -15.00 -11.17 0.83
C ASP A 60 -15.31 -12.27 1.85
N VAL A 61 -15.56 -11.97 3.10
CA VAL A 61 -15.65 -12.95 4.20
C VAL A 61 -16.57 -14.14 3.89
N GLU A 62 -17.75 -13.91 3.31
CA GLU A 62 -18.70 -14.97 2.99
C GLU A 62 -18.19 -15.87 1.85
N ASN A 63 -17.62 -15.28 0.80
CA ASN A 63 -17.04 -16.03 -0.32
C ASN A 63 -15.77 -16.79 0.11
N ASP A 64 -14.96 -16.19 0.98
CA ASP A 64 -13.74 -16.80 1.49
C ASP A 64 -14.03 -18.01 2.38
N ARG A 65 -15.13 -18.01 3.15
CA ARG A 65 -15.57 -19.17 3.94
C ARG A 65 -15.89 -20.40 3.10
N LEU A 66 -16.42 -20.18 1.90
CA LEU A 66 -16.78 -21.25 0.97
C LEU A 66 -15.58 -21.72 0.10
N HIS A 67 -14.47 -20.98 0.11
CA HIS A 67 -13.35 -21.28 -0.74
C HIS A 67 -12.35 -22.24 -0.07
N PRO A 68 -11.92 -23.35 -0.71
CA PRO A 68 -11.11 -24.40 -0.08
C PRO A 68 -9.76 -23.94 0.51
N LYS A 69 -9.15 -22.87 -0.06
CA LYS A 69 -7.87 -22.32 0.44
C LYS A 69 -8.04 -21.03 1.27
N LYS A 70 -9.06 -20.23 0.97
CA LYS A 70 -9.23 -18.92 1.61
C LYS A 70 -10.00 -18.97 2.92
N CYS A 71 -10.68 -20.08 3.22
CA CYS A 71 -11.37 -20.31 4.51
C CYS A 71 -10.42 -20.24 5.72
N HIS A 72 -9.10 -20.39 5.49
CA HIS A 72 -8.08 -20.27 6.55
C HIS A 72 -7.66 -18.82 6.84
N ARG A 73 -8.15 -17.82 6.08
CA ARG A 73 -7.86 -16.40 6.38
C ARG A 73 -8.42 -16.02 7.73
N PRO A 74 -7.73 -15.14 8.51
CA PRO A 74 -8.09 -14.87 9.91
C PRO A 74 -9.53 -14.44 10.12
N ILE A 75 -10.12 -13.63 9.24
CA ILE A 75 -11.52 -13.17 9.35
C ILE A 75 -12.48 -14.29 8.90
N ALA A 76 -12.22 -14.95 7.78
CA ALA A 76 -13.05 -16.05 7.29
C ALA A 76 -13.09 -17.22 8.28
N ALA A 77 -11.95 -17.55 8.89
CA ALA A 77 -11.81 -18.59 9.92
C ALA A 77 -12.41 -18.19 11.30
N GLY A 78 -12.93 -16.98 11.46
CA GLY A 78 -13.49 -16.49 12.71
C GLY A 78 -12.46 -16.18 13.82
N LYS A 79 -11.14 -16.22 13.52
CA LYS A 79 -10.07 -15.91 14.49
C LYS A 79 -9.96 -14.43 14.79
N VAL A 80 -10.35 -13.58 13.84
CA VAL A 80 -10.45 -12.13 13.97
C VAL A 80 -11.87 -11.74 13.59
N SER A 81 -12.55 -10.99 14.46
CA SER A 81 -13.88 -10.49 14.15
C SER A 81 -13.85 -9.43 13.05
N VAL A 82 -14.95 -9.28 12.32
CA VAL A 82 -15.09 -8.25 11.28
C VAL A 82 -14.87 -6.85 11.86
N ALA A 83 -15.43 -6.59 13.07
CA ALA A 83 -15.23 -5.31 13.77
C ALA A 83 -13.75 -5.03 14.06
N MET A 84 -13.00 -6.04 14.55
CA MET A 84 -11.55 -5.91 14.76
C MET A 84 -10.81 -5.71 13.44
N GLY A 85 -11.26 -6.34 12.35
CA GLY A 85 -10.75 -6.12 11.01
C GLY A 85 -10.85 -4.65 10.57
N TYR A 86 -12.00 -4.00 10.80
CA TYR A 86 -12.17 -2.56 10.55
C TYR A 86 -11.25 -1.69 11.42
N VAL A 87 -11.07 -2.02 12.69
CA VAL A 87 -10.15 -1.29 13.59
C VAL A 87 -8.73 -1.38 13.06
N ILE A 88 -8.26 -2.58 12.71
CA ILE A 88 -6.91 -2.80 12.16
C ILE A 88 -6.73 -2.04 10.83
N MET A 89 -7.74 -2.06 9.97
CA MET A 89 -7.76 -1.32 8.70
C MET A 89 -7.57 0.18 8.93
N MET A 90 -8.32 0.78 9.85
CA MET A 90 -8.22 2.22 10.14
C MET A 90 -6.89 2.58 10.80
N LEU A 91 -6.40 1.75 11.72
CA LEU A 91 -5.10 1.96 12.37
C LEU A 91 -3.94 1.92 11.36
N THR A 92 -3.96 0.95 10.43
CA THR A 92 -2.92 0.86 9.38
C THR A 92 -3.01 2.00 8.37
N LEU A 93 -4.21 2.46 8.02
CA LEU A 93 -4.38 3.63 7.18
C LEU A 93 -3.86 4.91 7.86
N ALA A 94 -4.18 5.11 9.14
CA ALA A 94 -3.66 6.22 9.92
C ALA A 94 -2.12 6.15 10.05
N ALA A 95 -1.58 4.97 10.34
CA ALA A 95 -0.13 4.75 10.40
C ALA A 95 0.56 5.07 9.06
N SER A 96 -0.08 4.75 7.93
CA SER A 96 0.43 5.10 6.59
C SER A 96 0.57 6.62 6.42
N LEU A 97 -0.44 7.39 6.81
CA LEU A 97 -0.39 8.85 6.69
C LEU A 97 0.63 9.47 7.67
N ILE A 98 0.71 8.95 8.89
CA ILE A 98 1.69 9.40 9.88
C ILE A 98 3.12 9.15 9.38
N THR A 99 3.41 7.95 8.87
CA THR A 99 4.74 7.62 8.33
C THR A 99 5.08 8.45 7.09
N ALA A 100 4.09 8.79 6.25
CA ALA A 100 4.29 9.72 5.16
C ALA A 100 4.67 11.12 5.66
N CYS A 101 4.04 11.62 6.73
CA CYS A 101 4.41 12.89 7.35
C CYS A 101 5.84 12.89 7.90
N LEU A 102 6.31 11.74 8.42
CA LEU A 102 7.68 11.61 8.93
C LEU A 102 8.74 11.55 7.83
N SER A 103 8.35 11.38 6.57
CA SER A 103 9.30 11.32 5.45
C SER A 103 10.00 12.65 5.15
N ASP A 104 9.56 13.76 5.77
CA ASP A 104 10.10 15.12 5.57
C ASP A 104 10.35 15.45 4.08
N CYS A 105 9.46 14.98 3.23
CA CYS A 105 9.63 15.19 1.81
C CYS A 105 8.94 16.49 1.37
N ASN A 106 9.65 17.31 0.58
CA ASN A 106 9.16 18.59 0.04
C ASN A 106 7.85 18.43 -0.76
N HIS A 107 7.45 17.19 -1.07
CA HIS A 107 6.27 16.83 -1.85
C HIS A 107 5.23 16.05 -1.03
N LEU A 108 5.19 16.25 0.28
CA LEU A 108 4.26 15.56 1.18
C LEU A 108 2.80 15.54 0.68
N PRO A 109 2.21 16.65 0.18
CA PRO A 109 0.85 16.61 -0.36
C PRO A 109 0.67 15.63 -1.52
N VAL A 110 1.70 15.51 -2.36
CA VAL A 110 1.68 14.58 -3.50
C VAL A 110 1.75 13.13 -3.00
N VAL A 111 2.62 12.83 -2.04
CA VAL A 111 2.73 11.50 -1.42
C VAL A 111 1.40 11.11 -0.76
N CYS A 112 0.80 11.99 0.03
CA CYS A 112 -0.50 11.76 0.65
C CYS A 112 -1.60 11.53 -0.39
N ALA A 113 -1.65 12.33 -1.45
CA ALA A 113 -2.61 12.17 -2.53
C ALA A 113 -2.43 10.82 -3.25
N MET A 114 -1.17 10.36 -3.45
CA MET A 114 -0.88 9.05 -4.03
C MET A 114 -1.33 7.90 -3.12
N LEU A 115 -1.08 7.97 -1.81
CA LEU A 115 -1.50 6.96 -0.85
C LEU A 115 -3.03 6.85 -0.78
N VAL A 116 -3.71 7.98 -0.67
CA VAL A 116 -5.19 8.03 -0.64
C VAL A 116 -5.77 7.56 -1.97
N GLY A 117 -5.23 8.04 -3.09
CA GLY A 117 -5.65 7.61 -4.43
C GLY A 117 -5.47 6.11 -4.64
N TYR A 118 -4.32 5.57 -4.22
CA TYR A 118 -4.03 4.14 -4.27
C TYR A 118 -5.03 3.35 -3.43
N TRP A 119 -5.33 3.81 -2.21
CA TRP A 119 -6.31 3.16 -1.33
C TRP A 119 -7.71 3.18 -1.93
N LEU A 120 -8.21 4.35 -2.33
CA LEU A 120 -9.56 4.52 -2.91
C LEU A 120 -9.75 3.65 -4.15
N MET A 121 -8.76 3.61 -5.00
CA MET A 121 -8.79 2.85 -6.23
C MET A 121 -8.83 1.34 -5.98
N ASN A 122 -8.02 0.84 -5.03
CA ASN A 122 -8.05 -0.58 -4.66
C ASN A 122 -9.36 -0.97 -3.97
N VAL A 123 -9.94 -0.08 -3.16
CA VAL A 123 -11.28 -0.27 -2.58
C VAL A 123 -12.34 -0.33 -3.68
N ALA A 124 -12.32 0.60 -4.63
CA ALA A 124 -13.23 0.59 -5.79
C ALA A 124 -13.08 -0.69 -6.63
N TYR A 125 -11.83 -1.15 -6.80
CA TYR A 125 -11.52 -2.43 -7.45
C TYR A 125 -12.14 -3.62 -6.69
N CYS A 126 -12.00 -3.68 -5.37
CA CYS A 126 -12.58 -4.74 -4.55
C CYS A 126 -14.11 -4.79 -4.67
N ILE A 127 -14.78 -3.63 -4.76
CA ILE A 127 -16.25 -3.53 -4.79
C ILE A 127 -16.81 -3.87 -6.18
N ARG A 128 -16.19 -3.38 -7.26
CA ARG A 128 -16.79 -3.42 -8.61
C ARG A 128 -15.96 -4.11 -9.69
N LEU A 129 -14.63 -4.12 -9.60
CA LEU A 129 -13.75 -4.43 -10.74
C LEU A 129 -13.05 -5.80 -10.63
N LYS A 130 -13.39 -6.64 -9.67
CA LYS A 130 -12.80 -8.00 -9.48
C LYS A 130 -12.81 -8.89 -10.73
N LYS A 131 -13.59 -8.51 -11.77
CA LYS A 131 -13.67 -9.25 -13.04
C LYS A 131 -12.52 -8.94 -14.02
N TYR A 132 -11.69 -7.90 -13.76
CA TYR A 132 -10.67 -7.43 -14.69
C TYR A 132 -9.28 -7.41 -14.03
N ALA A 133 -8.60 -8.55 -13.98
CA ALA A 133 -7.32 -8.76 -13.31
C ALA A 133 -6.13 -7.93 -13.86
N ILE A 134 -6.28 -7.24 -14.99
CA ILE A 134 -5.21 -6.51 -15.68
C ILE A 134 -5.01 -5.09 -15.12
N LEU A 135 -6.02 -4.53 -14.43
CA LEU A 135 -5.97 -3.15 -13.93
C LEU A 135 -5.02 -2.95 -12.73
N ASP A 136 -4.76 -3.99 -11.96
CA ASP A 136 -3.96 -3.92 -10.73
C ASP A 136 -2.49 -3.53 -11.01
N VAL A 137 -1.90 -4.11 -12.06
CA VAL A 137 -0.51 -3.83 -12.45
C VAL A 137 -0.38 -2.48 -13.18
N ALA A 138 -1.36 -2.15 -14.04
CA ALA A 138 -1.34 -0.89 -14.81
C ALA A 138 -1.38 0.35 -13.91
N ILE A 139 -2.06 0.27 -12.79
CA ILE A 139 -2.28 1.39 -11.87
C ILE A 139 -1.06 1.66 -11.00
N ILE A 140 -0.38 0.59 -10.52
CA ILE A 140 0.91 0.71 -9.84
C ILE A 140 1.93 1.32 -10.80
N ALA A 141 1.94 0.88 -12.07
CA ALA A 141 2.83 1.40 -13.10
C ALA A 141 2.58 2.88 -13.41
N VAL A 142 1.32 3.32 -13.52
CA VAL A 142 0.96 4.72 -13.79
C VAL A 142 1.32 5.62 -12.62
N GLY A 143 1.02 5.22 -11.37
CA GLY A 143 1.43 5.95 -10.18
C GLY A 143 2.95 6.13 -10.12
N PHE A 144 3.69 5.09 -10.49
CA PHE A 144 5.14 5.07 -10.56
C PHE A 144 5.70 6.01 -11.65
N VAL A 145 5.11 6.02 -12.85
CA VAL A 145 5.52 6.91 -13.96
C VAL A 145 5.29 8.38 -13.60
N ILE A 146 4.19 8.71 -12.93
CA ILE A 146 3.89 10.07 -12.50
C ILE A 146 4.89 10.54 -11.44
N PHE A 147 5.26 9.67 -10.50
CA PHE A 147 6.26 9.97 -9.47
C PHE A 147 7.66 10.17 -10.09
N SER A 148 8.08 9.25 -10.96
CA SER A 148 9.37 9.30 -11.65
C SER A 148 9.51 10.54 -12.53
N ARG A 149 8.48 10.93 -13.27
CA ARG A 149 8.49 12.09 -14.16
C ARG A 149 8.67 13.42 -13.43
N LYS A 150 8.05 13.58 -12.26
CA LYS A 150 8.23 14.77 -11.42
C LYS A 150 9.62 14.84 -10.78
N SER A 151 10.19 13.72 -10.37
CA SER A 151 11.54 13.64 -9.83
C SER A 151 12.60 13.98 -10.89
N MET A 152 12.41 13.53 -12.14
CA MET A 152 13.33 13.84 -13.26
C MET A 152 13.25 15.29 -13.74
N MET A 153 12.07 15.92 -13.77
CA MET A 153 11.93 17.31 -14.19
C MET A 153 12.64 18.31 -13.27
N TRP A 154 12.88 17.97 -12.01
CA TRP A 154 13.62 18.81 -11.08
C TRP A 154 15.13 18.86 -11.33
N HIS A 155 15.67 17.85 -12.00
CA HIS A 155 17.11 17.79 -12.33
C HIS A 155 17.51 18.61 -13.58
N TRP A 156 16.52 18.99 -14.42
CA TRP A 156 16.79 19.79 -15.65
C TRP A 156 16.78 21.29 -15.43
N HIS A 157 16.36 21.79 -14.26
CA HIS A 157 16.29 23.21 -13.93
C HIS A 157 17.34 23.68 -12.90
N ARG A 158 18.39 22.90 -12.68
CA ARG A 158 19.61 23.31 -11.97
C ARG A 158 20.79 23.13 -12.94
#